data_4e85abcd33bc8a72b9b1eccd2568a497
#
_entry.id   4e85abcd33bc8a72b9b1eccd2568a497
#
_cell.length_a   1.000
_cell.length_b   1.000
_cell.length_c   1.000
_cell.angle_alpha   90.00
_cell.angle_beta   90.00
_cell.angle_gamma   90.00
#
_symmetry.space_group_name_H-M   'P 1'
#
loop_
_entity.id
_entity.type
_entity.pdbx_description
1 polymer ?
#
loop_
_entity_poly.entity_id
_entity_poly.type
_entity_poly.pdbx_seq_one_letter_code
_entity_poly.pdbx_strand_id
1 'polypeptide(L)'
;NSKNCVVSVVATDDYTVSVTFNYDPGLSTWQYGTAQGPAFSKAYWEQYATDKETLYAHDAINAPVASAFVYDKLEDGAFYTWKYDPNTMWSGGTTTIYDGGGTSVNWDNGKAPAFSGDFGNTTGDSFSYESGPFVGTVEYTLYSDQDAAYLAFQNGEVDFVLNPLGVKRNLFNQLATVPGVELVQNMPLGMRYFAHNTRVFPGSDKAFRNAVACIVDRDFIINSVLQGTVERMDGTISGALTAWAPPLTGTLAECTPLDTVGKWEKSIQILQDAGWTADDWGSHPGNDTRAIPPTGIKGPNGEVPPSDMLIYAPGPGYDPLR
;
A
#
# COMPACT_ATOMS: atom_id res chain seq x y z
N ASN A 1 16.42 -16.79 3.19
CA ASN A 1 17.90 -16.68 3.17
C ASN A 1 18.30 -15.60 2.16
N SER A 2 18.11 -14.34 2.52
CA SER A 2 18.65 -13.19 1.79
C SER A 2 20.16 -13.10 2.09
N LYS A 3 20.94 -13.93 1.47
CA LYS A 3 22.38 -13.72 1.44
C LYS A 3 22.64 -12.61 0.44
N ASN A 4 23.00 -11.45 0.97
CA ASN A 4 23.64 -10.32 0.30
C ASN A 4 23.47 -10.31 -1.22
N CYS A 5 22.31 -9.83 -1.68
CA CYS A 5 22.02 -9.72 -3.12
C CYS A 5 22.98 -8.74 -3.80
N VAL A 6 23.44 -7.73 -3.07
CA VAL A 6 24.42 -6.74 -3.52
C VAL A 6 25.83 -7.26 -3.24
N VAL A 7 26.66 -7.39 -4.27
CA VAL A 7 28.05 -7.83 -4.17
C VAL A 7 28.97 -6.64 -3.92
N SER A 8 28.74 -5.54 -4.62
CA SER A 8 29.53 -4.33 -4.46
C SER A 8 28.74 -3.08 -4.83
N VAL A 9 29.14 -1.97 -4.21
CA VAL A 9 28.71 -0.62 -4.54
C VAL A 9 29.97 0.22 -4.67
N VAL A 10 30.21 0.79 -5.84
CA VAL A 10 31.43 1.54 -6.15
C VAL A 10 31.08 2.84 -6.84
N ALA A 11 31.57 3.95 -6.30
CA ALA A 11 31.56 5.22 -7.03
C ALA A 11 32.65 5.16 -8.13
N THR A 12 32.23 5.20 -9.39
CA THR A 12 33.14 5.15 -10.55
C THR A 12 33.60 6.53 -10.95
N ASP A 13 32.88 7.55 -10.64
CA ASP A 13 33.18 8.97 -10.76
C ASP A 13 32.35 9.79 -9.76
N ASP A 14 32.39 11.13 -9.85
CA ASP A 14 31.73 12.05 -8.91
C ASP A 14 30.19 11.94 -8.94
N TYR A 15 29.61 11.39 -10.00
CA TYR A 15 28.16 11.34 -10.22
C TYR A 15 27.62 9.95 -10.52
N THR A 16 28.48 8.94 -10.59
CA THR A 16 28.11 7.58 -11.00
C THR A 16 28.41 6.57 -9.91
N VAL A 17 27.39 5.80 -9.54
CA VAL A 17 27.51 4.67 -8.63
C VAL A 17 27.18 3.38 -9.38
N SER A 18 28.11 2.43 -9.38
CA SER A 18 27.92 1.08 -9.91
C SER A 18 27.52 0.12 -8.81
N VAL A 19 26.37 -0.52 -8.97
CA VAL A 19 25.86 -1.54 -8.04
C VAL A 19 25.90 -2.90 -8.74
N THR A 20 26.65 -3.85 -8.17
CA THR A 20 26.76 -5.20 -8.71
C THR A 20 25.93 -6.17 -7.86
N PHE A 21 25.09 -6.96 -8.51
CA PHE A 21 24.28 -8.01 -7.88
C PHE A 21 24.85 -9.39 -8.20
N ASN A 22 24.63 -10.36 -7.32
CA ASN A 22 24.99 -11.77 -7.54
C ASN A 22 23.91 -12.56 -8.30
N TYR A 23 22.84 -11.91 -8.75
CA TYR A 23 21.75 -12.46 -9.54
C TYR A 23 21.12 -11.32 -10.35
N ASP A 24 20.27 -11.64 -11.31
CA ASP A 24 19.45 -10.64 -12.00
C ASP A 24 18.30 -10.20 -11.08
N PRO A 25 18.31 -8.97 -10.54
CA PRO A 25 17.29 -8.51 -9.60
C PRO A 25 15.94 -8.22 -10.30
N GLY A 26 15.95 -8.14 -11.63
CA GLY A 26 14.83 -7.68 -12.41
C GLY A 26 14.51 -6.18 -12.23
N LEU A 27 13.76 -5.63 -13.17
CA LEU A 27 13.41 -4.21 -13.22
C LEU A 27 12.65 -3.75 -11.94
N SER A 28 11.77 -4.61 -11.42
CA SER A 28 10.99 -4.29 -10.22
C SER A 28 11.87 -4.07 -8.98
N THR A 29 12.82 -4.94 -8.73
CA THR A 29 13.76 -4.78 -7.59
C THR A 29 14.65 -3.56 -7.77
N TRP A 30 15.07 -3.27 -9.00
CA TRP A 30 15.81 -2.06 -9.29
C TRP A 30 14.96 -0.82 -9.03
N GLN A 31 13.80 -0.72 -9.65
CA GLN A 31 12.95 0.45 -9.65
C GLN A 31 12.35 0.76 -8.26
N TYR A 32 11.84 -0.26 -7.55
CA TYR A 32 11.15 -0.09 -6.27
C TYR A 32 12.00 -0.44 -5.04
N GLY A 33 13.24 -0.83 -5.23
CA GLY A 33 14.18 -1.11 -4.16
C GLY A 33 15.40 -0.21 -4.22
N THR A 34 16.33 -0.56 -5.09
CA THR A 34 17.65 0.10 -5.12
C THR A 34 17.59 1.55 -5.59
N ALA A 35 16.80 1.83 -6.65
CA ALA A 35 16.72 3.17 -7.22
C ALA A 35 15.89 4.16 -6.38
N GLN A 36 15.06 3.66 -5.45
CA GLN A 36 14.30 4.48 -4.50
C GLN A 36 14.98 4.60 -3.14
N GLY A 37 16.15 4.03 -2.96
CA GLY A 37 16.92 4.17 -1.74
C GLY A 37 17.23 5.66 -1.47
N PRO A 38 17.01 6.15 -0.24
CA PRO A 38 17.32 7.54 0.08
C PRO A 38 18.83 7.78 -0.05
N ALA A 39 19.20 8.89 -0.67
CA ALA A 39 20.58 9.34 -0.72
C ALA A 39 20.86 10.27 0.48
N PHE A 40 21.89 9.96 1.24
CA PHE A 40 22.29 10.72 2.41
C PHE A 40 23.60 11.47 2.16
N SER A 41 23.73 12.69 2.67
CA SER A 41 24.99 13.42 2.64
C SER A 41 26.04 12.71 3.50
N LYS A 42 27.07 12.14 2.88
CA LYS A 42 28.16 11.48 3.60
C LYS A 42 28.82 12.44 4.59
N ALA A 43 29.11 13.68 4.17
CA ALA A 43 29.77 14.69 4.98
C ALA A 43 29.00 15.02 6.27
N TYR A 44 27.67 14.94 6.22
CA TYR A 44 26.83 15.16 7.40
C TYR A 44 26.70 13.91 8.27
N TRP A 45 26.38 12.76 7.65
CA TRP A 45 25.99 11.56 8.39
C TRP A 45 27.18 10.71 8.89
N GLU A 46 28.36 10.83 8.29
CA GLU A 46 29.52 10.00 8.64
C GLU A 46 29.90 10.11 10.12
N GLN A 47 29.76 11.28 10.71
CA GLN A 47 30.06 11.51 12.12
C GLN A 47 29.08 10.85 13.08
N TYR A 48 27.85 10.55 12.65
CA TYR A 48 26.81 9.88 13.44
C TYR A 48 26.69 8.39 13.15
N ALA A 49 27.25 7.93 12.05
CA ALA A 49 27.20 6.53 11.61
C ALA A 49 28.31 5.67 12.22
N THR A 50 28.76 5.97 13.43
CA THR A 50 29.79 5.23 14.17
C THR A 50 29.27 3.90 14.68
N ASP A 51 28.03 3.87 15.16
CA ASP A 51 27.31 2.71 15.63
C ASP A 51 25.79 2.95 15.47
N LYS A 52 25.01 1.89 15.70
CA LYS A 52 23.57 1.92 15.52
C LYS A 52 22.87 2.84 16.54
N GLU A 53 23.30 2.82 17.76
CA GLU A 53 22.73 3.58 18.87
C GLU A 53 22.91 5.08 18.63
N THR A 54 24.10 5.50 18.28
CA THR A 54 24.42 6.91 17.93
C THR A 54 23.63 7.38 16.74
N LEU A 55 23.54 6.56 15.67
CA LEU A 55 22.79 6.93 14.47
C LEU A 55 21.30 7.13 14.75
N TYR A 56 20.67 6.25 15.53
CA TYR A 56 19.23 6.33 15.83
C TYR A 56 18.90 7.38 16.91
N ALA A 57 19.85 7.76 17.75
CA ALA A 57 19.65 8.78 18.75
C ALA A 57 19.85 10.21 18.17
N HIS A 58 20.41 10.30 16.95
CA HIS A 58 20.68 11.61 16.34
C HIS A 58 19.38 12.26 15.84
N ASP A 59 19.17 13.50 16.26
CA ASP A 59 18.11 14.34 15.73
C ASP A 59 18.53 14.90 14.36
N ALA A 60 17.80 14.52 13.33
CA ALA A 60 18.09 14.89 11.95
C ALA A 60 17.50 16.25 11.51
N ILE A 61 17.03 17.08 12.43
CA ILE A 61 16.38 18.38 12.14
C ILE A 61 17.21 19.25 11.20
N ASN A 62 18.52 19.27 11.39
CA ASN A 62 19.45 20.08 10.58
C ASN A 62 20.14 19.27 9.45
N ALA A 63 19.67 18.07 9.16
CA ALA A 63 20.25 17.29 8.08
C ALA A 63 20.00 17.96 6.72
N PRO A 64 21.01 17.95 5.82
CA PRO A 64 20.83 18.45 4.46
C PRO A 64 19.74 17.66 3.74
N VAL A 65 18.86 18.35 3.07
CA VAL A 65 17.78 17.77 2.27
C VAL A 65 17.88 18.21 0.81
N ALA A 66 17.55 17.31 -0.12
CA ALA A 66 17.43 17.61 -1.54
C ALA A 66 15.94 17.78 -1.88
N SER A 67 15.33 18.83 -1.33
CA SER A 67 13.90 19.10 -1.46
C SER A 67 13.67 20.60 -1.68
N ALA A 68 12.48 20.95 -2.17
CA ALA A 68 12.04 22.34 -2.21
C ALA A 68 11.73 22.94 -0.82
N PHE A 69 11.65 22.08 0.19
CA PHE A 69 11.36 22.48 1.56
C PHE A 69 12.43 21.97 2.52
N VAL A 70 12.73 22.77 3.52
CA VAL A 70 13.56 22.39 4.66
C VAL A 70 12.70 22.26 5.90
N TYR A 71 13.13 21.40 6.80
CA TYR A 71 12.50 21.23 8.10
C TYR A 71 12.60 22.55 8.91
N ASP A 72 11.52 22.91 9.58
CA ASP A 72 11.45 24.14 10.36
C ASP A 72 11.20 23.89 11.85
N LYS A 73 10.10 23.19 12.18
CA LYS A 73 9.67 23.02 13.57
C LYS A 73 8.98 21.69 13.80
N LEU A 74 9.16 21.13 15.00
CA LEU A 74 8.44 19.96 15.51
C LEU A 74 7.88 20.28 16.90
N GLU A 75 6.60 19.93 17.09
CA GLU A 75 5.99 19.76 18.39
C GLU A 75 5.54 18.30 18.49
N ASP A 76 6.22 17.53 19.32
CA ASP A 76 6.03 16.09 19.37
C ASP A 76 4.58 15.70 19.67
N GLY A 77 4.02 14.83 18.84
CA GLY A 77 2.63 14.41 18.95
C GLY A 77 1.58 15.43 18.52
N ALA A 78 1.96 16.62 18.10
CA ALA A 78 1.05 17.70 17.71
C ALA A 78 1.16 18.09 16.24
N PHE A 79 2.29 18.64 15.84
CA PHE A 79 2.50 19.08 14.45
C PHE A 79 3.98 19.16 14.09
N TYR A 80 4.27 19.25 12.78
CA TYR A 80 5.57 19.63 12.25
C TYR A 80 5.42 20.52 11.02
N THR A 81 6.40 21.40 10.80
CA THR A 81 6.39 22.36 9.71
C THR A 81 7.61 22.24 8.82
N TRP A 82 7.38 22.53 7.55
CA TRP A 82 8.39 22.65 6.51
C TRP A 82 8.30 24.02 5.89
N LYS A 83 9.45 24.69 5.72
CA LYS A 83 9.55 25.96 5.03
C LYS A 83 10.14 25.80 3.66
N TYR A 84 9.61 26.55 2.71
CA TYR A 84 10.17 26.67 1.39
C TYR A 84 11.61 27.19 1.45
N ASP A 85 12.53 26.49 0.78
CA ASP A 85 13.90 26.93 0.57
C ASP A 85 14.06 27.55 -0.82
N PRO A 86 14.18 28.90 -0.92
CA PRO A 86 14.31 29.53 -2.22
C PRO A 86 15.68 29.28 -2.88
N ASN A 87 16.61 28.61 -2.21
CA ASN A 87 17.92 28.28 -2.77
C ASN A 87 18.00 26.89 -3.38
N THR A 88 16.92 26.13 -3.33
CA THR A 88 16.89 24.79 -3.93
C THR A 88 16.73 24.85 -5.45
N MET A 89 17.33 23.86 -6.13
CA MET A 89 17.14 23.65 -7.57
C MET A 89 15.71 23.22 -7.93
N TRP A 90 14.93 22.73 -6.98
CA TRP A 90 13.57 22.22 -7.19
C TRP A 90 12.50 23.31 -7.21
N SER A 91 12.91 24.58 -7.14
CA SER A 91 11.99 25.71 -7.13
C SER A 91 12.03 26.48 -8.43
N GLY A 92 10.85 26.75 -8.98
CA GLY A 92 10.68 27.51 -10.23
C GLY A 92 10.94 26.69 -11.48
N GLY A 93 10.90 27.35 -12.62
CA GLY A 93 11.06 26.77 -13.94
C GLY A 93 9.75 26.25 -14.55
N THR A 94 9.86 25.60 -15.70
CA THR A 94 8.72 25.16 -16.49
C THR A 94 8.72 23.64 -16.65
N THR A 95 7.56 23.06 -16.50
CA THR A 95 7.31 21.64 -16.84
C THR A 95 6.30 21.57 -17.98
N THR A 96 6.59 20.79 -19.01
CA THR A 96 5.72 20.54 -20.17
C THR A 96 5.36 19.06 -20.24
N ILE A 97 4.08 18.74 -20.26
CA ILE A 97 3.55 17.38 -20.41
C ILE A 97 3.03 17.21 -21.85
N TYR A 98 3.32 16.07 -22.45
CA TYR A 98 2.94 15.74 -23.83
C TYR A 98 1.97 14.56 -23.88
N ASP A 99 1.06 14.58 -24.86
CA ASP A 99 0.11 13.50 -25.12
C ASP A 99 0.79 12.16 -25.43
N GLY A 100 2.01 12.21 -25.97
CA GLY A 100 2.84 11.03 -26.20
C GLY A 100 3.30 10.31 -24.92
N GLY A 101 2.96 10.85 -23.75
CA GLY A 101 3.34 10.29 -22.44
C GLY A 101 4.73 10.73 -21.97
N GLY A 102 5.30 11.76 -22.60
CA GLY A 102 6.58 12.35 -22.18
C GLY A 102 6.41 13.62 -21.38
N THR A 103 7.52 14.05 -20.76
CA THR A 103 7.61 15.28 -19.98
C THR A 103 8.94 15.97 -20.27
N SER A 104 8.91 17.25 -20.57
CA SER A 104 10.10 18.12 -20.59
C SER A 104 10.13 18.99 -19.34
N VAL A 105 11.29 19.12 -18.73
CA VAL A 105 11.50 20.02 -17.60
C VAL A 105 12.60 21.02 -17.93
N ASN A 106 12.41 22.26 -17.50
CA ASN A 106 13.43 23.29 -17.54
C ASN A 106 13.35 24.07 -16.23
N TRP A 107 14.16 23.65 -15.25
CA TRP A 107 14.24 24.22 -13.93
C TRP A 107 15.50 25.09 -13.81
N ASP A 108 15.43 26.25 -14.38
CA ASP A 108 16.44 27.29 -14.25
C ASP A 108 15.90 28.44 -13.38
N ASN A 109 16.21 28.40 -12.10
CA ASN A 109 15.88 29.47 -11.17
C ASN A 109 17.06 30.40 -10.89
N GLY A 110 18.17 30.23 -11.62
CA GLY A 110 19.40 31.01 -11.47
C GLY A 110 20.19 30.75 -10.18
N LYS A 111 19.85 29.76 -9.37
CA LYS A 111 20.46 29.53 -8.04
C LYS A 111 21.19 28.22 -7.85
N ALA A 112 20.90 27.22 -8.64
CA ALA A 112 21.55 25.91 -8.59
C ALA A 112 21.99 25.55 -10.00
N PRO A 113 22.75 24.47 -10.23
CA PRO A 113 22.93 24.04 -11.59
C PRO A 113 21.56 23.86 -12.24
N ALA A 114 21.32 24.63 -13.30
CA ALA A 114 20.11 24.53 -14.08
C ALA A 114 19.92 23.07 -14.52
N PHE A 115 18.73 22.56 -14.34
CA PHE A 115 18.39 21.22 -14.78
C PHE A 115 17.36 21.31 -15.91
N SER A 116 17.68 20.71 -17.06
CA SER A 116 16.74 20.54 -18.15
C SER A 116 16.86 19.11 -18.69
N GLY A 117 15.73 18.55 -19.09
CA GLY A 117 15.72 17.21 -19.65
C GLY A 117 14.36 16.83 -20.19
N ASP A 118 14.40 15.90 -21.14
CA ASP A 118 13.23 15.28 -21.74
C ASP A 118 13.13 13.83 -21.28
N PHE A 119 11.94 13.43 -20.87
CA PHE A 119 11.64 12.09 -20.35
C PHE A 119 10.46 11.50 -21.12
N GLY A 120 10.59 10.28 -21.56
CA GLY A 120 9.54 9.58 -22.32
C GLY A 120 9.36 10.14 -23.74
N ASN A 121 8.17 10.01 -24.28
CA ASN A 121 7.85 10.43 -25.65
C ASN A 121 7.27 11.87 -25.66
N THR A 122 8.11 12.84 -26.01
CA THR A 122 7.78 14.28 -26.02
C THR A 122 7.16 14.71 -27.37
N THR A 123 6.20 13.94 -27.89
CA THR A 123 5.48 14.24 -29.12
C THR A 123 3.98 14.45 -28.87
N GLY A 124 3.29 15.07 -29.85
CA GLY A 124 1.86 15.38 -29.76
C GLY A 124 1.56 16.74 -29.16
N ASP A 125 0.31 16.95 -28.79
CA ASP A 125 -0.12 18.17 -28.11
C ASP A 125 0.51 18.23 -26.71
N SER A 126 0.70 19.45 -26.20
CA SER A 126 1.38 19.63 -24.92
C SER A 126 0.73 20.70 -24.07
N PHE A 127 0.92 20.59 -22.78
CA PHE A 127 0.53 21.57 -21.77
C PHE A 127 1.74 21.94 -20.91
N SER A 128 2.00 23.24 -20.78
CA SER A 128 3.10 23.77 -19.98
C SER A 128 2.58 24.53 -18.76
N TYR A 129 3.27 24.38 -17.65
CA TYR A 129 2.99 25.11 -16.41
C TYR A 129 4.28 25.49 -15.70
N GLU A 130 4.21 26.54 -14.86
CA GLU A 130 5.30 26.86 -13.93
C GLU A 130 5.33 25.82 -12.81
N SER A 131 6.53 25.37 -12.48
CA SER A 131 6.75 24.45 -11.38
C SER A 131 6.86 25.23 -10.07
N GLY A 132 6.09 24.79 -9.04
CA GLY A 132 6.15 25.37 -7.70
C GLY A 132 7.46 25.06 -6.96
N PRO A 133 7.45 25.19 -5.65
CA PRO A 133 6.27 25.40 -4.81
C PRO A 133 5.76 26.84 -4.78
N PHE A 134 4.44 27.00 -4.66
CA PHE A 134 3.78 28.31 -4.55
C PHE A 134 3.39 28.66 -3.10
N VAL A 135 3.66 27.74 -2.16
CA VAL A 135 3.40 27.93 -0.74
C VAL A 135 4.72 28.12 0.02
N GLY A 136 4.73 28.98 1.02
CA GLY A 136 5.90 29.27 1.82
C GLY A 136 6.12 28.28 2.97
N THR A 137 5.04 27.69 3.47
CA THR A 137 5.08 26.78 4.61
C THR A 137 4.04 25.66 4.41
N VAL A 138 4.42 24.45 4.77
CA VAL A 138 3.52 23.30 4.87
C VAL A 138 3.54 22.85 6.34
N GLU A 139 2.37 22.83 6.97
CA GLU A 139 2.20 22.34 8.32
C GLU A 139 1.44 21.03 8.31
N TYR A 140 1.98 20.02 8.98
CA TYR A 140 1.34 18.72 9.19
C TYR A 140 0.85 18.63 10.62
N THR A 141 -0.44 18.79 10.83
CA THR A 141 -1.09 18.61 12.12
C THR A 141 -1.49 17.15 12.31
N LEU A 142 -1.19 16.58 13.47
CA LEU A 142 -1.50 15.20 13.81
C LEU A 142 -2.84 15.13 14.53
N TYR A 143 -3.72 14.27 14.06
CA TYR A 143 -5.03 14.01 14.67
C TYR A 143 -5.08 12.58 15.22
N SER A 144 -5.73 12.40 16.36
CA SER A 144 -5.88 11.09 17.01
C SER A 144 -6.75 10.11 16.21
N ASP A 145 -7.70 10.64 15.45
CA ASP A 145 -8.64 9.85 14.65
C ASP A 145 -9.11 10.60 13.39
N GLN A 146 -9.78 9.87 12.50
CA GLN A 146 -10.29 10.42 11.26
C GLN A 146 -11.41 11.45 11.47
N ASP A 147 -12.28 11.24 12.44
CA ASP A 147 -13.44 12.09 12.62
C ASP A 147 -13.00 13.51 12.99
N ALA A 148 -11.99 13.63 13.86
CA ALA A 148 -11.39 14.91 14.22
C ALA A 148 -10.70 15.59 13.02
N ALA A 149 -9.92 14.84 12.23
CA ALA A 149 -9.23 15.39 11.06
C ALA A 149 -10.22 15.90 9.99
N TYR A 150 -11.28 15.15 9.71
CA TYR A 150 -12.26 15.57 8.73
C TYR A 150 -13.19 16.67 9.23
N LEU A 151 -13.41 16.78 10.54
CA LEU A 151 -14.11 17.93 11.13
C LEU A 151 -13.28 19.22 10.94
N ALA A 152 -11.98 19.16 11.22
CA ALA A 152 -11.06 20.29 10.97
C ALA A 152 -11.05 20.70 9.48
N PHE A 153 -11.07 19.71 8.57
CA PHE A 153 -11.18 19.97 7.14
C PHE A 153 -12.51 20.65 6.76
N GLN A 154 -13.63 20.19 7.29
CA GLN A 154 -14.95 20.80 7.05
C GLN A 154 -15.04 22.24 7.59
N ASN A 155 -14.33 22.53 8.68
CA ASN A 155 -14.25 23.87 9.26
C ASN A 155 -13.26 24.80 8.52
N GLY A 156 -12.50 24.28 7.55
CA GLY A 156 -11.45 25.04 6.86
C GLY A 156 -10.21 25.29 7.71
N GLU A 157 -9.99 24.48 8.74
CA GLU A 157 -8.79 24.56 9.61
C GLU A 157 -7.58 23.89 8.97
N VAL A 158 -7.81 22.92 8.06
CA VAL A 158 -6.81 22.26 7.24
C VAL A 158 -7.25 22.19 5.77
N ASP A 159 -6.30 22.30 4.86
CA ASP A 159 -6.55 22.30 3.42
C ASP A 159 -6.60 20.90 2.81
N PHE A 160 -5.97 19.94 3.47
CA PHE A 160 -5.85 18.57 2.97
C PHE A 160 -5.74 17.55 4.10
N VAL A 161 -6.40 16.41 3.98
CA VAL A 161 -6.27 15.29 4.92
C VAL A 161 -5.52 14.15 4.27
N LEU A 162 -4.28 13.89 4.73
CA LEU A 162 -3.50 12.74 4.30
C LEU A 162 -3.97 11.49 5.05
N ASN A 163 -4.77 10.66 4.39
CA ASN A 163 -5.29 9.43 4.97
C ASN A 163 -5.09 8.23 4.01
N PRO A 164 -3.98 7.49 4.15
CA PRO A 164 -3.68 6.35 3.28
C PRO A 164 -4.65 5.17 3.46
N LEU A 165 -5.45 5.16 4.51
CA LEU A 165 -6.42 4.09 4.78
C LEU A 165 -7.77 4.32 4.10
N GLY A 166 -7.95 5.48 3.45
CA GLY A 166 -9.22 5.89 2.85
C GLY A 166 -10.21 6.47 3.87
N VAL A 167 -11.28 7.04 3.35
CA VAL A 167 -12.32 7.71 4.14
C VAL A 167 -13.37 6.71 4.61
N LYS A 168 -13.73 6.73 5.88
CA LYS A 168 -14.86 5.95 6.42
C LYS A 168 -16.15 6.31 5.68
N ARG A 169 -17.05 5.35 5.48
CA ARG A 169 -18.29 5.54 4.71
C ARG A 169 -19.19 6.65 5.23
N ASN A 170 -19.35 6.74 6.55
CA ASN A 170 -20.14 7.80 7.17
C ASN A 170 -19.56 9.19 6.88
N LEU A 171 -18.24 9.35 6.97
CA LEU A 171 -17.54 10.59 6.65
C LEU A 171 -17.62 10.90 5.14
N PHE A 172 -17.49 9.89 4.29
CA PHE A 172 -17.66 10.05 2.84
C PHE A 172 -19.03 10.65 2.51
N ASN A 173 -20.10 10.10 3.09
CA ASN A 173 -21.46 10.60 2.89
C ASN A 173 -21.66 12.03 3.43
N GLN A 174 -21.03 12.38 4.55
CA GLN A 174 -21.06 13.74 5.09
C GLN A 174 -20.33 14.72 4.17
N LEU A 175 -19.10 14.38 3.76
CA LEU A 175 -18.28 15.22 2.90
C LEU A 175 -18.92 15.48 1.54
N ALA A 176 -19.66 14.51 0.99
CA ALA A 176 -20.42 14.67 -0.25
C ALA A 176 -21.46 15.79 -0.20
N THR A 177 -21.88 16.22 0.98
CA THR A 177 -22.86 17.29 1.19
C THR A 177 -22.24 18.66 1.50
N VAL A 178 -20.92 18.73 1.67
CA VAL A 178 -20.21 19.96 2.01
C VAL A 178 -19.95 20.78 0.74
N PRO A 179 -20.41 22.04 0.66
CA PRO A 179 -20.15 22.88 -0.50
C PRO A 179 -18.63 23.09 -0.73
N GLY A 180 -18.21 22.95 -1.98
CA GLY A 180 -16.80 23.15 -2.35
C GLY A 180 -15.89 21.92 -2.12
N VAL A 181 -16.43 20.81 -1.59
CA VAL A 181 -15.69 19.55 -1.48
C VAL A 181 -16.00 18.67 -2.69
N GLU A 182 -14.97 18.24 -3.37
CA GLU A 182 -15.01 17.24 -4.43
C GLU A 182 -14.47 15.91 -3.90
N LEU A 183 -15.22 14.84 -4.08
CA LEU A 183 -14.83 13.49 -3.69
C LEU A 183 -14.37 12.73 -4.93
N VAL A 184 -13.07 12.38 -4.96
CA VAL A 184 -12.48 11.59 -6.02
C VAL A 184 -12.20 10.19 -5.51
N GLN A 185 -12.73 9.18 -6.20
CA GLN A 185 -12.48 7.78 -5.91
C GLN A 185 -11.57 7.18 -6.98
N ASN A 186 -10.43 6.72 -6.57
CA ASN A 186 -9.48 6.02 -7.43
C ASN A 186 -9.37 4.56 -7.02
N MET A 187 -9.20 3.67 -8.01
CA MET A 187 -8.93 2.27 -7.75
C MET A 187 -7.49 2.12 -7.23
N PRO A 188 -7.27 1.63 -5.99
CA PRO A 188 -5.94 1.47 -5.45
C PRO A 188 -5.19 0.30 -6.12
N LEU A 189 -3.87 0.39 -6.19
CA LEU A 189 -3.00 -0.71 -6.63
C LEU A 189 -2.74 -1.72 -5.51
N GLY A 190 -3.07 -1.38 -4.27
CA GLY A 190 -2.94 -2.24 -3.10
C GLY A 190 -4.07 -3.24 -2.95
N MET A 191 -3.90 -4.21 -2.03
CA MET A 191 -4.91 -5.20 -1.69
C MET A 191 -4.96 -5.46 -0.19
N ARG A 192 -6.14 -5.84 0.29
CA ARG A 192 -6.31 -6.54 1.56
C ARG A 192 -6.34 -8.02 1.30
N TYR A 193 -5.61 -8.78 2.09
CA TYR A 193 -5.49 -10.22 1.90
C TYR A 193 -5.43 -10.96 3.22
N PHE A 194 -5.80 -12.23 3.17
CA PHE A 194 -5.61 -13.18 4.25
C PHE A 194 -4.45 -14.11 3.90
N ALA A 195 -3.37 -14.03 4.67
CA ALA A 195 -2.18 -14.85 4.45
C ALA A 195 -2.20 -16.07 5.37
N HIS A 196 -2.06 -17.25 4.79
CA HIS A 196 -1.89 -18.49 5.55
C HIS A 196 -0.43 -18.73 5.90
N ASN A 197 -0.16 -19.20 7.13
CA ASN A 197 1.13 -19.76 7.45
C ASN A 197 1.28 -21.14 6.79
N THR A 198 1.93 -21.18 5.64
CA THR A 198 2.10 -22.42 4.86
C THR A 198 3.13 -23.38 5.43
N ARG A 199 3.75 -23.07 6.57
CA ARG A 199 4.72 -23.93 7.25
C ARG A 199 4.10 -24.77 8.38
N VAL A 200 2.88 -24.44 8.79
CA VAL A 200 2.20 -25.06 9.94
C VAL A 200 0.81 -25.52 9.52
N PHE A 201 0.45 -26.74 9.95
CA PHE A 201 -0.90 -27.27 9.79
C PHE A 201 -1.93 -26.44 10.60
N PRO A 202 -3.13 -26.17 10.07
CA PRO A 202 -3.68 -26.63 8.78
C PRO A 202 -3.31 -25.74 7.59
N GLY A 203 -2.67 -24.60 7.80
CA GLY A 203 -2.28 -23.64 6.74
C GLY A 203 -1.29 -24.23 5.72
N SER A 204 -0.51 -25.26 6.08
CA SER A 204 0.37 -25.99 5.16
C SER A 204 -0.39 -26.85 4.14
N ASP A 205 -1.60 -27.29 4.46
CA ASP A 205 -2.43 -28.07 3.56
C ASP A 205 -3.08 -27.19 2.47
N LYS A 206 -2.96 -27.60 1.21
CA LYS A 206 -3.49 -26.82 0.08
C LYS A 206 -5.02 -26.86 0.03
N ALA A 207 -5.63 -28.01 0.36
CA ALA A 207 -7.08 -28.15 0.33
C ALA A 207 -7.73 -27.28 1.39
N PHE A 208 -7.13 -27.20 2.58
CA PHE A 208 -7.57 -26.28 3.62
C PHE A 208 -7.55 -24.83 3.14
N ARG A 209 -6.46 -24.36 2.55
CA ARG A 209 -6.39 -22.99 2.01
C ARG A 209 -7.43 -22.74 0.92
N ASN A 210 -7.67 -23.70 0.04
CA ASN A 210 -8.67 -23.60 -1.01
C ASN A 210 -10.09 -23.58 -0.44
N ALA A 211 -10.39 -24.39 0.58
CA ALA A 211 -11.66 -24.39 1.26
C ALA A 211 -11.93 -23.04 1.95
N VAL A 212 -10.94 -22.49 2.67
CA VAL A 212 -11.04 -21.14 3.26
C VAL A 212 -11.25 -20.07 2.18
N ALA A 213 -10.52 -20.14 1.08
CA ALA A 213 -10.68 -19.18 -0.02
C ALA A 213 -12.06 -19.24 -0.68
N CYS A 214 -12.68 -20.44 -0.71
CA CYS A 214 -14.02 -20.65 -1.23
C CYS A 214 -15.11 -20.11 -0.31
N ILE A 215 -15.02 -20.43 1.00
CA ILE A 215 -16.06 -20.08 1.97
C ILE A 215 -16.13 -18.59 2.29
N VAL A 216 -15.02 -17.85 2.08
CA VAL A 216 -15.02 -16.40 2.31
C VAL A 216 -15.91 -15.70 1.30
N ASP A 217 -17.03 -15.20 1.78
CA ASP A 217 -17.98 -14.45 0.97
C ASP A 217 -17.52 -13.00 0.76
N ARG A 218 -16.77 -12.79 -0.34
CA ARG A 218 -16.24 -11.47 -0.70
C ARG A 218 -17.35 -10.47 -1.02
N ASP A 219 -18.44 -10.92 -1.62
CA ASP A 219 -19.55 -10.05 -1.99
C ASP A 219 -20.27 -9.55 -0.75
N PHE A 220 -20.45 -10.41 0.27
CA PHE A 220 -20.97 -9.97 1.57
C PHE A 220 -20.04 -8.96 2.24
N ILE A 221 -18.73 -9.21 2.23
CA ILE A 221 -17.73 -8.29 2.79
C ILE A 221 -17.80 -6.93 2.08
N ILE A 222 -17.81 -6.92 0.75
CA ILE A 222 -17.83 -5.70 -0.04
C ILE A 222 -19.13 -4.93 0.16
N ASN A 223 -20.26 -5.59 0.02
CA ASN A 223 -21.55 -4.91 -0.02
C ASN A 223 -22.10 -4.59 1.38
N SER A 224 -21.97 -5.52 2.33
CA SER A 224 -22.57 -5.38 3.66
C SER A 224 -21.60 -4.78 4.68
N VAL A 225 -20.36 -5.26 4.75
CA VAL A 225 -19.40 -4.79 5.75
C VAL A 225 -18.75 -3.49 5.30
N LEU A 226 -18.26 -3.43 4.06
CA LEU A 226 -17.54 -2.28 3.50
C LEU A 226 -18.44 -1.35 2.68
N GLN A 227 -19.72 -1.68 2.54
CA GLN A 227 -20.76 -0.85 1.92
C GLN A 227 -20.39 -0.33 0.51
N GLY A 228 -19.72 -1.16 -0.29
CA GLY A 228 -19.33 -0.82 -1.65
C GLY A 228 -18.15 0.14 -1.78
N THR A 229 -17.39 0.38 -0.70
CA THR A 229 -16.23 1.29 -0.74
C THR A 229 -14.95 0.66 -1.31
N VAL A 230 -14.98 -0.61 -1.61
CA VAL A 230 -13.85 -1.38 -2.15
C VAL A 230 -14.27 -2.20 -3.34
N GLU A 231 -13.31 -2.56 -4.18
CA GLU A 231 -13.55 -3.45 -5.30
C GLU A 231 -13.12 -4.88 -5.00
N ARG A 232 -13.78 -5.82 -5.68
CA ARG A 232 -13.48 -7.23 -5.58
C ARG A 232 -12.12 -7.52 -6.21
N MET A 233 -11.33 -8.30 -5.50
CA MET A 233 -10.04 -8.77 -5.98
C MET A 233 -9.93 -10.28 -5.78
N ASP A 234 -9.84 -11.02 -6.87
CA ASP A 234 -9.78 -12.49 -6.87
C ASP A 234 -8.37 -13.03 -7.17
N GLY A 235 -7.42 -12.15 -7.42
CA GLY A 235 -6.02 -12.48 -7.67
C GLY A 235 -5.08 -11.55 -6.93
N THR A 236 -3.79 -11.68 -7.18
CA THR A 236 -2.74 -10.84 -6.59
C THR A 236 -2.46 -9.56 -7.36
N ILE A 237 -3.11 -9.37 -8.51
CA ILE A 237 -2.96 -8.21 -9.38
C ILE A 237 -4.26 -7.43 -9.33
N SER A 238 -4.16 -6.13 -9.02
CA SER A 238 -5.32 -5.24 -8.97
C SER A 238 -6.04 -5.16 -10.30
N GLY A 239 -7.37 -5.10 -10.26
CA GLY A 239 -8.21 -4.86 -11.44
C GLY A 239 -7.90 -3.54 -12.17
N ALA A 240 -7.26 -2.57 -11.50
CA ALA A 240 -6.73 -1.37 -12.15
C ALA A 240 -5.64 -1.66 -13.19
N LEU A 241 -4.97 -2.79 -13.07
CA LEU A 241 -3.92 -3.27 -13.98
C LEU A 241 -4.48 -4.33 -14.95
N THR A 242 -5.53 -4.01 -15.67
CA THR A 242 -6.30 -4.96 -16.51
C THR A 242 -5.45 -5.73 -17.52
N ALA A 243 -4.40 -5.10 -18.08
CA ALA A 243 -3.49 -5.74 -19.03
C ALA A 243 -2.64 -6.86 -18.40
N TRP A 244 -2.53 -6.88 -17.06
CA TRP A 244 -1.68 -7.82 -16.31
C TRP A 244 -2.49 -8.79 -15.45
N ALA A 245 -3.78 -8.51 -15.21
CA ALA A 245 -4.64 -9.34 -14.40
C ALA A 245 -5.02 -10.62 -15.19
N PRO A 246 -4.58 -11.81 -14.77
CA PRO A 246 -4.95 -13.04 -15.44
C PRO A 246 -6.43 -13.35 -15.20
N PRO A 247 -7.07 -14.12 -16.09
CA PRO A 247 -8.41 -14.63 -15.84
C PRO A 247 -8.45 -15.45 -14.55
N LEU A 248 -9.55 -15.35 -13.84
CA LEU A 248 -9.78 -16.17 -12.65
C LEU A 248 -9.90 -17.65 -13.05
N THR A 249 -9.14 -18.51 -12.41
CA THR A 249 -9.10 -19.95 -12.69
C THR A 249 -9.10 -20.79 -11.41
N GLY A 250 -9.33 -22.09 -11.55
CA GLY A 250 -9.29 -23.05 -10.46
C GLY A 250 -10.40 -22.85 -9.43
N THR A 251 -10.14 -23.24 -8.20
CA THR A 251 -11.14 -23.29 -7.11
C THR A 251 -11.88 -21.96 -6.92
N LEU A 252 -11.22 -20.82 -7.02
CA LEU A 252 -11.88 -19.52 -6.90
C LEU A 252 -12.86 -19.25 -8.05
N ALA A 253 -12.54 -19.65 -9.28
CA ALA A 253 -13.46 -19.52 -10.41
C ALA A 253 -14.71 -20.38 -10.23
N GLU A 254 -14.57 -21.56 -9.63
CA GLU A 254 -15.69 -22.45 -9.32
C GLU A 254 -16.55 -21.91 -8.16
N CYS A 255 -15.93 -21.32 -7.15
CA CYS A 255 -16.64 -20.85 -5.95
C CYS A 255 -17.30 -19.46 -6.13
N THR A 256 -16.74 -18.63 -7.00
CA THR A 256 -17.21 -17.25 -7.19
C THR A 256 -18.68 -17.14 -7.55
N PRO A 257 -19.26 -17.93 -8.46
CA PRO A 257 -20.67 -17.82 -8.83
C PRO A 257 -21.64 -18.45 -7.83
N LEU A 258 -21.13 -19.11 -6.78
CA LEU A 258 -21.96 -19.79 -5.80
C LEU A 258 -22.52 -18.81 -4.75
N ASP A 259 -23.72 -19.06 -4.29
CA ASP A 259 -24.28 -18.41 -3.11
C ASP A 259 -23.59 -18.89 -1.81
N THR A 260 -24.00 -18.36 -0.67
CA THR A 260 -23.38 -18.70 0.62
C THR A 260 -23.48 -20.19 0.96
N VAL A 261 -24.60 -20.84 0.64
CA VAL A 261 -24.80 -22.28 0.86
C VAL A 261 -23.90 -23.09 -0.06
N GLY A 262 -23.90 -22.76 -1.35
CA GLY A 262 -23.04 -23.43 -2.33
C GLY A 262 -21.54 -23.26 -2.04
N LYS A 263 -21.11 -22.11 -1.53
CA LYS A 263 -19.73 -21.89 -1.06
C LYS A 263 -19.40 -22.79 0.13
N TRP A 264 -20.34 -22.93 1.06
CA TRP A 264 -20.19 -23.84 2.19
C TRP A 264 -20.04 -25.29 1.75
N GLU A 265 -20.98 -25.79 0.94
CA GLU A 265 -20.97 -27.16 0.42
C GLU A 265 -19.70 -27.46 -0.39
N LYS A 266 -19.30 -26.52 -1.26
CA LYS A 266 -18.08 -26.66 -2.06
C LYS A 266 -16.83 -26.68 -1.19
N SER A 267 -16.78 -25.89 -0.12
CA SER A 267 -15.65 -25.89 0.81
C SER A 267 -15.49 -27.22 1.54
N ILE A 268 -16.61 -27.83 1.96
CA ILE A 268 -16.62 -29.17 2.55
C ILE A 268 -16.17 -30.21 1.51
N GLN A 269 -16.70 -30.14 0.29
CA GLN A 269 -16.33 -31.06 -0.78
C GLN A 269 -14.81 -31.01 -1.07
N ILE A 270 -14.22 -29.82 -1.09
CA ILE A 270 -12.75 -29.65 -1.29
C ILE A 270 -11.96 -30.38 -0.19
N LEU A 271 -12.41 -30.31 1.05
CA LEU A 271 -11.74 -31.00 2.16
C LEU A 271 -11.93 -32.51 2.06
N GLN A 272 -13.15 -32.97 1.79
CA GLN A 272 -13.47 -34.41 1.61
C GLN A 272 -12.66 -35.05 0.48
N ASP A 273 -12.61 -34.39 -0.69
CA ASP A 273 -11.84 -34.87 -1.86
C ASP A 273 -10.34 -34.97 -1.57
N ALA A 274 -9.84 -34.18 -0.63
CA ALA A 274 -8.45 -34.21 -0.17
C ALA A 274 -8.20 -35.20 1.00
N GLY A 275 -9.20 -35.98 1.40
CA GLY A 275 -9.09 -36.99 2.44
C GLY A 275 -9.24 -36.48 3.86
N TRP A 276 -9.73 -35.26 4.05
CA TRP A 276 -10.12 -34.76 5.37
C TRP A 276 -11.36 -35.52 5.85
N THR A 277 -11.46 -35.70 7.17
CA THR A 277 -12.59 -36.38 7.83
C THR A 277 -13.18 -35.47 8.92
N ALA A 278 -14.41 -35.72 9.29
CA ALA A 278 -15.08 -35.08 10.41
C ALA A 278 -16.04 -36.08 11.06
N ASP A 279 -16.32 -35.93 12.36
CA ASP A 279 -17.35 -36.68 13.04
C ASP A 279 -18.74 -36.22 12.54
N ASP A 280 -18.91 -34.94 12.29
CA ASP A 280 -20.04 -34.33 11.63
C ASP A 280 -19.53 -33.14 10.76
N TRP A 281 -19.91 -33.09 9.50
CA TRP A 281 -19.54 -32.00 8.59
C TRP A 281 -20.36 -30.73 8.80
N GLY A 282 -21.33 -30.78 9.69
CA GLY A 282 -22.24 -29.65 9.92
C GLY A 282 -23.19 -29.37 8.76
N SER A 283 -23.81 -28.22 8.76
CA SER A 283 -24.74 -27.82 7.71
C SER A 283 -24.86 -26.30 7.61
N HIS A 284 -25.28 -25.81 6.46
CA HIS A 284 -25.67 -24.42 6.26
C HIS A 284 -27.14 -24.40 5.83
N PRO A 285 -28.10 -24.09 6.72
CA PRO A 285 -29.52 -24.20 6.42
C PRO A 285 -30.06 -23.12 5.45
N GLY A 286 -29.22 -22.18 5.01
CA GLY A 286 -29.63 -21.07 4.15
C GLY A 286 -30.35 -19.92 4.90
N ASN A 287 -30.75 -18.89 4.17
CA ASN A 287 -31.64 -17.82 4.63
C ASN A 287 -31.31 -17.22 6.00
N ASP A 288 -30.16 -16.55 6.14
CA ASP A 288 -29.71 -15.83 7.33
C ASP A 288 -29.53 -16.65 8.62
N THR A 289 -29.70 -17.95 8.56
CA THR A 289 -29.42 -18.83 9.69
C THR A 289 -27.90 -19.14 9.75
N ARG A 290 -27.38 -19.19 10.97
CA ARG A 290 -25.98 -19.52 11.17
C ARG A 290 -25.68 -20.94 10.71
N ALA A 291 -24.55 -21.10 10.02
CA ALA A 291 -24.02 -22.42 9.73
C ALA A 291 -23.75 -23.21 11.02
N ILE A 292 -24.02 -24.49 11.00
CA ILE A 292 -23.57 -25.45 12.01
C ILE A 292 -22.18 -25.92 11.60
N PRO A 293 -21.10 -25.53 12.34
CA PRO A 293 -19.74 -25.86 11.92
C PRO A 293 -19.44 -27.35 12.00
N PRO A 294 -18.49 -27.86 11.24
CA PRO A 294 -18.00 -29.23 11.37
C PRO A 294 -17.44 -29.50 12.78
N THR A 295 -17.57 -30.75 13.22
CA THR A 295 -17.00 -31.23 14.49
C THR A 295 -16.07 -32.41 14.24
N GLY A 296 -15.07 -32.60 15.12
CA GLY A 296 -14.12 -33.69 15.03
C GLY A 296 -13.29 -33.71 13.74
N ILE A 297 -13.06 -32.54 13.14
CA ILE A 297 -12.36 -32.42 11.87
C ILE A 297 -10.88 -32.85 12.02
N LYS A 298 -10.40 -33.64 11.04
CA LYS A 298 -9.02 -34.14 10.99
C LYS A 298 -8.47 -34.04 9.59
N GLY A 299 -7.20 -33.73 9.49
CA GLY A 299 -6.47 -33.75 8.22
C GLY A 299 -6.28 -35.15 7.65
N PRO A 300 -5.77 -35.27 6.41
CA PRO A 300 -5.64 -36.55 5.69
C PRO A 300 -4.78 -37.59 6.43
N ASN A 301 -3.85 -37.17 7.27
CA ASN A 301 -3.01 -38.09 8.06
C ASN A 301 -3.48 -38.21 9.51
N GLY A 302 -4.68 -37.75 9.82
CA GLY A 302 -5.26 -37.79 11.18
C GLY A 302 -4.84 -36.62 12.06
N GLU A 303 -4.18 -35.59 11.52
CA GLU A 303 -3.82 -34.39 12.27
C GLU A 303 -5.07 -33.64 12.72
N VAL A 304 -5.07 -33.19 13.97
CA VAL A 304 -6.16 -32.37 14.52
C VAL A 304 -5.78 -30.90 14.41
N PRO A 305 -6.61 -30.09 13.74
CA PRO A 305 -6.39 -28.64 13.76
C PRO A 305 -6.38 -28.09 15.18
N PRO A 306 -5.58 -27.06 15.48
CA PRO A 306 -5.60 -26.44 16.81
C PRO A 306 -6.99 -25.84 17.08
N SER A 307 -7.42 -25.87 18.34
CA SER A 307 -8.70 -25.28 18.79
C SER A 307 -8.75 -23.78 18.59
N ASP A 308 -7.58 -23.13 18.65
CA ASP A 308 -7.42 -21.70 18.53
C ASP A 308 -6.46 -21.37 17.39
N MET A 309 -6.88 -20.52 16.49
CA MET A 309 -6.04 -19.95 15.45
C MET A 309 -5.77 -18.49 15.75
N LEU A 310 -4.50 -18.12 15.92
CA LEU A 310 -4.12 -16.73 16.07
C LEU A 310 -4.15 -16.04 14.70
N ILE A 311 -5.03 -15.06 14.57
CA ILE A 311 -5.08 -14.15 13.42
C ILE A 311 -4.41 -12.85 13.81
N TYR A 312 -3.31 -12.51 13.13
CA TYR A 312 -2.62 -11.24 13.32
C TYR A 312 -3.02 -10.27 12.20
N ALA A 313 -3.61 -9.14 12.60
CA ALA A 313 -3.94 -8.05 11.69
C ALA A 313 -3.07 -6.84 12.02
N PRO A 314 -1.95 -6.62 11.30
CA PRO A 314 -1.12 -5.45 11.50
C PRO A 314 -1.80 -4.21 10.92
N GLY A 315 -1.67 -3.09 11.60
CA GLY A 315 -2.11 -1.80 11.12
C GLY A 315 -2.65 -0.90 12.22
N PRO A 316 -2.59 0.40 12.04
CA PRO A 316 -3.11 1.37 13.00
C PRO A 316 -4.62 1.43 12.98
N GLY A 317 -5.18 1.69 14.13
CA GLY A 317 -6.46 2.23 14.42
C GLY A 317 -7.69 1.63 13.76
N TYR A 318 -8.06 2.09 12.61
CA TYR A 318 -9.30 1.72 11.97
C TYR A 318 -9.12 0.76 10.79
N ASP A 319 -9.54 -0.47 10.96
CA ASP A 319 -9.77 -1.42 9.88
C ASP A 319 -11.13 -2.11 10.14
N PRO A 320 -12.15 -1.92 9.29
CA PRO A 320 -13.48 -2.48 9.50
C PRO A 320 -13.53 -4.01 9.42
N LEU A 321 -12.44 -4.67 9.01
CA LEU A 321 -12.31 -6.12 8.97
C LEU A 321 -11.57 -6.71 10.19
N ARG A 322 -11.24 -5.90 11.16
CA ARG A 322 -10.60 -6.33 12.42
C ARG A 322 -11.60 -6.83 13.45
#